data_c9cd33e2e2121f5b73d2a03c8c92b8f4
#
_entry.id   c9cd33e2e2121f5b73d2a03c8c92b8f4
#
_cell.length_a   1.000
_cell.length_b   1.000
_cell.length_c   1.000
_cell.angle_alpha   90.00
_cell.angle_beta   90.00
_cell.angle_gamma   90.00
#
_symmetry.space_group_name_H-M   'P 1'
#
loop_
_entity.id
_entity.type
_entity.pdbx_description
1 polymer ?
#
loop_
_entity_poly.entity_id
_entity_poly.type
_entity_poly.pdbx_seq_one_letter_code
_entity_poly.pdbx_strand_id
1 'polypeptide(L)'
;MKFINNVNETLRDDMAAEMQKGSKLSIAAAYFSIYAFEALRKELSNIDELRFIFTDPTFIQKENSKKEKREFYIPKLNRERGIYGTDFEVKLRNELNQKAIARECAAWVKNKAVFKSNVGNKDITDKFILLDDKAYFPVNGFTTVDLGCEQGNNMGTNIAKVASPMSLTLLEQFEKLWQNNEELKDVTDKVISSISSAYNENAPEFIYFVTLYNIFHEFLDDISEDELPNERTGFKNSKIWSMLFNFQRDAALGIINKLEKYNGCILADSVGLGKTFTALAVIKYYEGRNKSVLVLCPKKLADNWNTYRANYKNNPIAADRLGYDVLYHTDLLRKHGFSGSIDLSKINWSNYDLVVIDESHNFRNGGAFSDDEKENRYTVLMNKVIREGVQTKVLMLSATPVNNRFNDLKNQLQLAYEGDSSKINDKLNTKSSIDDIFRNAQAAYNHWSKLLPEERTLQKLLEHLSYDFFTLLDSVTIARSRKHITKYYDTKDIGNFPERKTPLSFRPA
;
A
#
# COMPACT_ATOMS: atom_id res chain seq x y z
N MET A 1 8.29 7.61 -34.82
CA MET A 1 9.13 7.46 -33.60
C MET A 1 8.61 8.45 -32.57
N LYS A 2 8.33 7.99 -31.35
CA LYS A 2 7.87 8.80 -30.21
C LYS A 2 8.81 8.54 -29.03
N PHE A 3 9.10 9.54 -28.21
CA PHE A 3 9.89 9.36 -27.01
C PHE A 3 8.99 9.47 -25.78
N ILE A 4 9.14 8.53 -24.86
CA ILE A 4 8.45 8.46 -23.58
C ILE A 4 9.50 8.71 -22.51
N ASN A 5 9.24 9.65 -21.60
CA ASN A 5 10.21 10.09 -20.60
C ASN A 5 9.87 9.64 -19.16
N ASN A 6 8.79 8.91 -18.98
CA ASN A 6 8.28 8.49 -17.68
C ASN A 6 8.06 9.65 -16.67
N VAL A 7 7.83 10.85 -17.17
CA VAL A 7 7.52 12.06 -16.37
C VAL A 7 6.18 12.63 -16.80
N ASN A 8 6.09 13.04 -18.08
CA ASN A 8 4.86 13.61 -18.65
C ASN A 8 3.94 12.54 -19.23
N GLU A 9 4.53 11.44 -19.66
CA GLU A 9 3.86 10.27 -20.22
C GLU A 9 4.64 9.04 -19.80
N THR A 10 3.95 8.09 -19.20
CA THR A 10 4.58 6.87 -18.70
C THR A 10 4.56 5.77 -19.75
N LEU A 11 5.55 4.87 -19.71
CA LEU A 11 5.54 3.65 -20.53
C LEU A 11 4.30 2.81 -20.22
N ARG A 12 3.89 2.75 -18.96
CA ARG A 12 2.68 2.06 -18.51
C ARG A 12 1.44 2.54 -19.26
N ASP A 13 1.22 3.86 -19.32
CA ASP A 13 0.02 4.42 -19.91
C ASP A 13 -0.01 4.26 -21.42
N ASP A 14 1.16 4.42 -22.08
CA ASP A 14 1.27 4.19 -23.52
C ASP A 14 1.04 2.72 -23.85
N MET A 15 1.63 1.78 -23.12
CA MET A 15 1.38 0.34 -23.32
C MET A 15 -0.07 -0.04 -23.03
N ALA A 16 -0.67 0.51 -21.98
CA ALA A 16 -2.05 0.25 -21.62
C ALA A 16 -3.04 0.69 -22.72
N ALA A 17 -2.77 1.84 -23.35
CA ALA A 17 -3.57 2.34 -24.48
C ALA A 17 -3.46 1.48 -25.75
N GLU A 18 -2.31 0.80 -25.93
CA GLU A 18 -2.04 -0.03 -27.12
C GLU A 18 -2.48 -1.49 -26.95
N MET A 19 -2.50 -2.02 -25.72
CA MET A 19 -2.90 -3.41 -25.45
C MET A 19 -4.37 -3.64 -25.74
N GLN A 20 -4.65 -4.55 -26.66
CA GLN A 20 -6.00 -4.95 -27.04
C GLN A 20 -6.23 -6.44 -26.78
N LYS A 21 -7.47 -6.86 -26.94
CA LYS A 21 -7.80 -8.29 -26.88
C LYS A 21 -7.09 -9.02 -28.02
N GLY A 22 -6.30 -10.02 -27.68
CA GLY A 22 -5.53 -10.80 -28.65
C GLY A 22 -4.11 -10.29 -28.89
N SER A 23 -3.68 -9.19 -28.25
CA SER A 23 -2.31 -8.68 -28.37
C SER A 23 -1.28 -9.69 -27.90
N LYS A 24 -0.11 -9.67 -28.54
CA LYS A 24 1.06 -10.47 -28.18
C LYS A 24 2.15 -9.58 -27.61
N LEU A 25 2.68 -9.97 -26.46
CA LEU A 25 3.72 -9.24 -25.77
C LEU A 25 5.01 -10.08 -25.73
N SER A 26 6.11 -9.54 -26.26
CA SER A 26 7.43 -10.19 -26.22
C SER A 26 8.44 -9.24 -25.59
N ILE A 27 9.13 -9.71 -24.55
CA ILE A 27 10.04 -8.88 -23.73
C ILE A 27 11.41 -9.55 -23.66
N ALA A 28 12.46 -8.78 -23.94
CA ALA A 28 13.83 -9.12 -23.62
C ALA A 28 14.35 -8.13 -22.58
N ALA A 29 14.52 -8.57 -21.33
CA ALA A 29 14.89 -7.72 -20.22
C ALA A 29 15.59 -8.48 -19.09
N ALA A 30 16.28 -7.77 -18.19
CA ALA A 30 17.00 -8.37 -17.09
C ALA A 30 16.07 -8.81 -15.94
N TYR A 31 14.95 -8.08 -15.74
CA TYR A 31 14.10 -8.25 -14.57
C TYR A 31 12.62 -8.36 -14.97
N PHE A 32 11.88 -9.20 -14.24
CA PHE A 32 10.42 -9.25 -14.27
C PHE A 32 9.89 -9.00 -12.85
N SER A 33 8.94 -8.09 -12.69
CA SER A 33 8.33 -7.77 -11.40
C SER A 33 6.86 -8.18 -11.35
N ILE A 34 6.45 -8.84 -10.28
CA ILE A 34 5.03 -9.10 -10.01
C ILE A 34 4.23 -7.82 -9.85
N TYR A 35 4.87 -6.73 -9.48
CA TYR A 35 4.25 -5.41 -9.33
C TYR A 35 4.04 -4.71 -10.68
N ALA A 36 4.94 -4.94 -11.65
CA ALA A 36 4.70 -4.53 -13.03
C ALA A 36 3.50 -5.28 -13.64
N PHE A 37 3.37 -6.58 -13.34
CA PHE A 37 2.15 -7.33 -13.66
C PHE A 37 0.91 -6.69 -13.02
N GLU A 38 0.97 -6.30 -11.74
CA GLU A 38 -0.13 -5.63 -11.06
C GLU A 38 -0.50 -4.30 -11.74
N ALA A 39 0.49 -3.48 -12.07
CA ALA A 39 0.28 -2.17 -12.70
C ALA A 39 -0.45 -2.25 -14.06
N LEU A 40 -0.27 -3.35 -14.79
CA LEU A 40 -0.89 -3.63 -16.09
C LEU A 40 -1.89 -4.80 -16.03
N ARG A 41 -2.38 -5.16 -14.86
CA ARG A 41 -3.22 -6.35 -14.61
C ARG A 41 -4.45 -6.43 -15.50
N LYS A 42 -5.14 -5.31 -15.70
CA LYS A 42 -6.37 -5.24 -16.52
C LYS A 42 -6.05 -5.52 -17.98
N GLU A 43 -5.01 -4.90 -18.48
CA GLU A 43 -4.56 -4.98 -19.87
C GLU A 43 -3.95 -6.35 -20.16
N LEU A 44 -3.09 -6.85 -19.27
CA LEU A 44 -2.49 -8.18 -19.37
C LEU A 44 -3.53 -9.33 -19.31
N SER A 45 -4.69 -9.10 -18.72
CA SER A 45 -5.78 -10.09 -18.80
C SER A 45 -6.34 -10.28 -20.20
N ASN A 46 -6.18 -9.30 -21.08
CA ASN A 46 -6.72 -9.28 -22.45
C ASN A 46 -5.75 -9.82 -23.50
N ILE A 47 -4.43 -9.85 -23.22
CA ILE A 47 -3.44 -10.36 -24.19
C ILE A 47 -3.58 -11.87 -24.39
N ASP A 48 -3.15 -12.37 -25.53
CA ASP A 48 -3.13 -13.81 -25.83
C ASP A 48 -1.93 -14.48 -25.17
N GLU A 49 -0.74 -13.88 -25.30
CA GLU A 49 0.52 -14.49 -24.90
C GLU A 49 1.53 -13.46 -24.43
N LEU A 50 2.30 -13.79 -23.37
CA LEU A 50 3.55 -13.15 -23.00
C LEU A 50 4.72 -14.11 -23.25
N ARG A 51 5.74 -13.65 -23.98
CA ARG A 51 7.04 -14.33 -24.13
C ARG A 51 8.13 -13.46 -23.51
N PHE A 52 8.81 -13.99 -22.50
CA PHE A 52 9.82 -13.25 -21.75
C PHE A 52 11.19 -13.94 -21.81
N ILE A 53 12.22 -13.16 -22.16
CA ILE A 53 13.62 -13.60 -22.13
C ILE A 53 14.34 -12.84 -21.01
N PHE A 54 14.81 -13.56 -19.99
CA PHE A 54 15.78 -13.01 -19.06
C PHE A 54 17.13 -12.89 -19.76
N THR A 55 17.58 -11.64 -19.98
CA THR A 55 18.85 -11.35 -20.66
C THR A 55 20.05 -11.80 -19.84
N ASP A 56 19.92 -11.75 -18.51
CA ASP A 56 20.93 -12.23 -17.57
C ASP A 56 20.61 -13.67 -17.13
N PRO A 57 21.62 -14.52 -16.85
CA PRO A 57 21.37 -15.87 -16.35
C PRO A 57 20.57 -15.88 -15.06
N THR A 58 19.31 -16.31 -15.14
CA THR A 58 18.37 -16.34 -14.01
C THR A 58 17.88 -17.78 -13.80
N PHE A 59 17.78 -18.25 -12.56
CA PHE A 59 17.34 -19.61 -12.18
C PHE A 59 18.26 -20.76 -12.63
N ILE A 60 19.46 -20.48 -13.08
CA ILE A 60 20.40 -21.49 -13.57
C ILE A 60 21.53 -21.63 -12.56
N GLN A 61 21.69 -22.83 -12.00
CA GLN A 61 22.86 -23.17 -11.20
C GLN A 61 24.03 -23.40 -12.15
N LYS A 62 25.15 -22.68 -11.96
CA LYS A 62 26.43 -23.05 -12.57
C LYS A 62 26.86 -24.37 -11.96
N GLU A 63 26.83 -25.44 -12.73
CA GLU A 63 27.19 -26.79 -12.32
C GLU A 63 28.68 -26.99 -11.99
N ASN A 64 29.51 -25.97 -12.04
CA ASN A 64 30.95 -26.10 -11.71
C ASN A 64 31.46 -24.83 -10.99
N SER A 65 31.34 -24.80 -9.68
CA SER A 65 32.29 -24.09 -8.84
C SER A 65 32.70 -24.95 -7.67
N LYS A 66 33.97 -25.41 -7.70
CA LYS A 66 34.65 -26.09 -6.61
C LYS A 66 34.40 -25.37 -5.28
N LYS A 67 34.12 -26.20 -4.26
CA LYS A 67 33.99 -25.82 -2.85
C LYS A 67 35.11 -24.86 -2.42
N GLU A 68 34.82 -23.57 -2.35
CA GLU A 68 35.44 -22.69 -1.39
C GLU A 68 34.42 -22.44 -0.30
N LYS A 69 34.78 -22.86 0.92
CA LYS A 69 34.07 -22.49 2.14
C LYS A 69 34.17 -20.98 2.30
N ARG A 70 33.17 -20.25 1.82
CA ARG A 70 32.85 -18.90 2.28
C ARG A 70 31.50 -19.00 2.94
N GLU A 71 31.40 -18.55 4.16
CA GLU A 71 30.13 -18.33 4.86
C GLU A 71 29.29 -17.41 3.99
N PHE A 72 28.40 -18.00 3.22
CA PHE A 72 27.47 -17.28 2.36
C PHE A 72 26.28 -16.88 3.19
N TYR A 73 26.30 -15.67 3.65
CA TYR A 73 25.09 -14.88 3.77
C TYR A 73 24.57 -14.73 2.33
N ILE A 74 23.72 -15.65 1.87
CA ILE A 74 22.91 -15.44 0.67
C ILE A 74 21.82 -14.48 1.12
N PRO A 75 21.85 -13.21 0.71
CA PRO A 75 20.74 -12.36 1.01
C PRO A 75 19.51 -12.97 0.35
N LYS A 76 18.44 -13.24 1.09
CA LYS A 76 17.10 -13.51 0.56
C LYS A 76 16.75 -12.52 -0.56
N LEU A 77 17.26 -11.30 -0.48
CA LEU A 77 17.18 -10.22 -1.44
C LEU A 77 17.59 -10.57 -2.88
N ASN A 78 18.63 -11.39 -3.12
CA ASN A 78 19.05 -11.69 -4.49
C ASN A 78 18.10 -12.66 -5.22
N ARG A 79 17.31 -13.46 -4.49
CA ARG A 79 16.22 -14.27 -5.07
C ARG A 79 14.98 -13.40 -5.37
N GLU A 80 14.76 -12.40 -4.54
CA GLU A 80 13.60 -11.50 -4.65
C GLU A 80 13.78 -10.47 -5.78
N ARG A 81 15.01 -10.03 -6.08
CA ARG A 81 15.33 -9.04 -7.11
C ARG A 81 14.94 -9.41 -8.54
N GLY A 82 14.92 -10.71 -8.87
CA GLY A 82 14.64 -11.16 -10.24
C GLY A 82 13.15 -11.21 -10.59
N ILE A 83 12.26 -11.45 -9.61
CA ILE A 83 10.83 -11.69 -9.83
C ILE A 83 9.96 -10.73 -9.02
N TYR A 84 10.42 -10.31 -7.83
CA TYR A 84 9.65 -9.41 -6.97
C TYR A 84 9.98 -7.93 -7.20
N GLY A 85 10.80 -7.63 -8.20
CA GLY A 85 11.14 -6.27 -8.57
C GLY A 85 12.40 -5.75 -7.90
N THR A 86 12.52 -4.42 -7.81
CA THR A 86 13.65 -3.73 -7.20
C THR A 86 13.56 -3.76 -5.68
N ASP A 87 14.68 -3.53 -4.98
CA ASP A 87 14.69 -3.38 -3.51
C ASP A 87 13.71 -2.32 -3.01
N PHE A 88 13.46 -1.31 -3.84
CA PHE A 88 12.52 -0.24 -3.58
C PHE A 88 11.07 -0.76 -3.57
N GLU A 89 10.68 -1.47 -4.62
CA GLU A 89 9.34 -2.07 -4.72
C GLU A 89 9.07 -3.04 -3.56
N VAL A 90 10.03 -3.90 -3.22
CA VAL A 90 9.88 -4.87 -2.13
C VAL A 90 9.75 -4.20 -0.76
N LYS A 91 10.50 -3.14 -0.49
CA LYS A 91 10.45 -2.41 0.78
C LYS A 91 9.13 -1.66 0.99
N LEU A 92 8.50 -1.23 -0.08
CA LEU A 92 7.29 -0.42 -0.03
C LEU A 92 6.01 -1.24 0.06
N ARG A 93 6.05 -2.56 -0.17
CA ARG A 93 4.88 -3.43 -0.21
C ARG A 93 4.69 -4.24 1.06
N ASN A 94 3.45 -4.45 1.42
CA ASN A 94 3.13 -5.30 2.54
C ASN A 94 3.11 -6.78 2.13
N GLU A 95 3.38 -7.64 3.10
CA GLU A 95 3.53 -9.07 2.87
C GLU A 95 2.24 -9.77 2.37
N LEU A 96 1.06 -9.26 2.75
CA LEU A 96 -0.22 -9.82 2.31
C LEU A 96 -0.57 -9.42 0.89
N ASN A 97 -0.30 -8.17 0.55
CA ASN A 97 -0.49 -7.69 -0.81
C ASN A 97 0.47 -8.43 -1.75
N GLN A 98 1.74 -8.59 -1.36
CA GLN A 98 2.69 -9.43 -2.09
C GLN A 98 2.17 -10.85 -2.33
N LYS A 99 1.58 -11.49 -1.31
CA LYS A 99 1.00 -12.83 -1.43
C LYS A 99 -0.19 -12.88 -2.38
N ALA A 100 -1.06 -11.88 -2.33
CA ALA A 100 -2.22 -11.80 -3.21
C ALA A 100 -1.81 -11.58 -4.67
N ILE A 101 -0.90 -10.64 -4.91
CA ILE A 101 -0.33 -10.37 -6.24
C ILE A 101 0.40 -11.61 -6.77
N ALA A 102 1.25 -12.22 -5.95
CA ALA A 102 2.02 -13.40 -6.34
C ALA A 102 1.12 -14.56 -6.76
N ARG A 103 0.02 -14.81 -6.01
CA ARG A 103 -0.94 -15.86 -6.35
C ARG A 103 -1.62 -15.59 -7.70
N GLU A 104 -2.08 -14.36 -7.92
CA GLU A 104 -2.75 -14.00 -9.17
C GLU A 104 -1.77 -14.01 -10.35
N CYS A 105 -0.56 -13.47 -10.15
CA CYS A 105 0.49 -13.49 -11.15
C CYS A 105 0.90 -14.91 -11.53
N ALA A 106 1.09 -15.82 -10.56
CA ALA A 106 1.42 -17.21 -10.83
C ALA A 106 0.33 -17.93 -11.63
N ALA A 107 -0.94 -17.69 -11.31
CA ALA A 107 -2.07 -18.25 -12.07
C ALA A 107 -2.13 -17.70 -13.51
N TRP A 108 -1.86 -16.40 -13.68
CA TRP A 108 -1.80 -15.77 -14.98
C TRP A 108 -0.62 -16.28 -15.82
N VAL A 109 0.58 -16.35 -15.22
CA VAL A 109 1.79 -16.89 -15.87
C VAL A 109 1.54 -18.30 -16.38
N LYS A 110 0.94 -19.17 -15.57
CA LYS A 110 0.64 -20.57 -15.96
C LYS A 110 -0.20 -20.66 -17.23
N ASN A 111 -1.06 -19.68 -17.47
CA ASN A 111 -2.03 -19.73 -18.57
C ASN A 111 -1.59 -18.93 -19.80
N LYS A 112 -0.76 -17.90 -19.63
CA LYS A 112 -0.52 -16.91 -20.70
C LYS A 112 0.96 -16.53 -20.90
N ALA A 113 1.87 -17.03 -20.10
CA ALA A 113 3.26 -16.60 -20.18
C ALA A 113 4.25 -17.75 -20.30
N VAL A 114 5.30 -17.54 -21.09
CA VAL A 114 6.45 -18.44 -21.21
C VAL A 114 7.71 -17.64 -20.94
N PHE A 115 8.55 -18.16 -20.04
CA PHE A 115 9.79 -17.52 -19.63
C PHE A 115 11.00 -18.37 -20.06
N LYS A 116 11.93 -17.75 -20.74
CA LYS A 116 13.23 -18.34 -21.05
C LYS A 116 14.35 -17.53 -20.39
N SER A 117 15.44 -18.19 -20.02
CA SER A 117 16.61 -17.53 -19.46
C SER A 117 17.85 -17.85 -20.28
N ASN A 118 18.70 -16.84 -20.43
CA ASN A 118 20.01 -16.98 -21.03
C ASN A 118 20.85 -17.98 -20.21
N VAL A 119 21.41 -18.99 -20.86
CA VAL A 119 22.35 -19.97 -20.28
C VAL A 119 23.73 -19.85 -20.88
N GLY A 120 23.88 -19.08 -21.97
CA GLY A 120 25.13 -18.87 -22.67
C GLY A 120 26.09 -17.96 -21.90
N ASN A 121 27.35 -17.98 -22.36
CA ASN A 121 28.38 -17.07 -21.85
C ASN A 121 28.34 -15.69 -22.53
N LYS A 122 27.43 -15.49 -23.47
CA LYS A 122 27.27 -14.22 -24.20
C LYS A 122 26.18 -13.40 -23.56
N ASP A 123 26.47 -12.15 -23.28
CA ASP A 123 25.47 -11.20 -22.77
C ASP A 123 24.49 -10.83 -23.89
N ILE A 124 23.18 -10.87 -23.58
CA ILE A 124 22.16 -10.30 -24.46
C ILE A 124 22.04 -8.83 -24.10
N THR A 125 22.64 -7.98 -24.94
CA THR A 125 22.77 -6.55 -24.66
C THR A 125 21.50 -5.76 -24.99
N ASP A 126 20.74 -6.23 -25.98
CA ASP A 126 19.55 -5.52 -26.44
C ASP A 126 18.36 -5.85 -25.55
N LYS A 127 17.83 -4.81 -24.91
CA LYS A 127 16.69 -4.89 -23.99
C LYS A 127 15.54 -4.05 -24.52
N PHE A 128 14.41 -4.69 -24.78
CA PHE A 128 13.25 -4.07 -25.41
C PHE A 128 11.95 -4.80 -25.09
N ILE A 129 10.84 -4.10 -25.32
CA ILE A 129 9.48 -4.64 -25.26
C ILE A 129 8.88 -4.53 -26.65
N LEU A 130 8.29 -5.62 -27.12
CA LEU A 130 7.50 -5.69 -28.36
C LEU A 130 6.04 -5.92 -27.99
N LEU A 131 5.18 -5.05 -28.46
CA LEU A 131 3.74 -5.16 -28.35
C LEU A 131 3.14 -5.11 -29.76
N ASP A 132 2.72 -6.26 -30.26
CA ASP A 132 2.26 -6.46 -31.63
C ASP A 132 3.28 -5.92 -32.68
N ASP A 133 2.93 -4.84 -33.40
CA ASP A 133 3.77 -4.17 -34.39
C ASP A 133 4.61 -3.02 -33.85
N LYS A 134 4.62 -2.79 -32.53
CA LYS A 134 5.33 -1.70 -31.86
C LYS A 134 6.47 -2.21 -31.01
N ALA A 135 7.53 -1.41 -30.88
CA ALA A 135 8.67 -1.72 -30.05
C ALA A 135 9.04 -0.51 -29.17
N TYR A 136 9.44 -0.83 -27.93
CA TYR A 136 9.90 0.14 -26.92
C TYR A 136 11.33 -0.21 -26.50
N PHE A 137 12.26 0.73 -26.60
CA PHE A 137 13.65 0.50 -26.22
C PHE A 137 14.39 1.83 -25.93
N PRO A 138 15.46 1.83 -25.10
CA PRO A 138 15.87 0.72 -24.25
C PRO A 138 14.96 0.56 -23.04
N VAL A 139 14.75 -0.67 -22.58
CA VAL A 139 13.99 -0.97 -21.36
C VAL A 139 14.75 -2.00 -20.55
N ASN A 140 15.28 -1.63 -19.37
CA ASN A 140 16.14 -2.52 -18.59
C ASN A 140 15.40 -3.70 -17.95
N GLY A 141 14.15 -3.49 -17.52
CA GLY A 141 13.32 -4.48 -16.87
C GLY A 141 11.85 -4.28 -17.15
N PHE A 142 11.05 -5.27 -16.80
CA PHE A 142 9.62 -5.13 -16.68
C PHE A 142 9.30 -4.93 -15.21
N THR A 143 9.54 -3.70 -14.72
CA THR A 143 9.37 -3.27 -13.32
C THR A 143 8.50 -2.03 -13.26
N THR A 144 7.96 -1.68 -12.09
CA THR A 144 7.16 -0.46 -11.91
C THR A 144 7.97 0.79 -12.21
N VAL A 145 9.29 0.77 -11.92
CA VAL A 145 10.21 1.88 -12.25
C VAL A 145 10.40 2.04 -13.76
N ASP A 146 10.63 0.92 -14.48
CA ASP A 146 10.78 0.98 -15.94
C ASP A 146 9.48 1.37 -16.65
N LEU A 147 8.33 0.99 -16.08
CA LEU A 147 7.00 1.37 -16.56
C LEU A 147 6.66 2.83 -16.26
N GLY A 148 7.41 3.51 -15.37
CA GLY A 148 7.14 4.88 -14.94
C GLY A 148 6.02 4.99 -13.91
N CYS A 149 5.65 3.88 -13.26
CA CYS A 149 4.68 3.88 -12.16
C CYS A 149 5.29 4.35 -10.84
N GLU A 150 6.61 4.30 -10.71
CA GLU A 150 7.36 4.69 -9.51
C GLU A 150 8.65 5.39 -9.89
N GLN A 151 9.03 6.43 -9.14
CA GLN A 151 10.32 7.09 -9.32
C GLN A 151 11.42 6.24 -8.67
N GLY A 152 12.25 5.63 -9.50
CA GLY A 152 13.46 4.95 -9.06
C GLY A 152 14.64 5.91 -8.88
N ASN A 153 15.78 5.36 -8.44
CA ASN A 153 17.06 6.10 -8.37
C ASN A 153 17.72 6.36 -9.75
N ASN A 154 17.02 6.06 -10.83
CA ASN A 154 17.54 6.20 -12.17
C ASN A 154 17.25 7.62 -12.70
N MET A 155 18.27 8.30 -13.22
CA MET A 155 18.07 9.47 -14.08
C MET A 155 17.20 9.06 -15.27
N GLY A 156 16.15 9.85 -15.58
CA GLY A 156 15.13 9.55 -16.57
C GLY A 156 15.71 8.99 -17.88
N THR A 157 15.30 7.79 -18.23
CA THR A 157 15.64 7.16 -19.51
C THR A 157 14.55 7.51 -20.51
N ASN A 158 14.94 8.16 -21.61
CA ASN A 158 14.02 8.34 -22.73
C ASN A 158 13.85 7.01 -23.46
N ILE A 159 12.64 6.49 -23.46
CA ILE A 159 12.27 5.27 -24.15
C ILE A 159 11.74 5.65 -25.53
N ALA A 160 12.32 5.07 -26.58
CA ALA A 160 11.85 5.24 -27.93
C ALA A 160 10.74 4.24 -28.25
N LYS A 161 9.59 4.74 -28.68
CA LYS A 161 8.52 3.92 -29.30
C LYS A 161 8.64 3.99 -30.81
N VAL A 162 8.74 2.84 -31.46
CA VAL A 162 8.78 2.71 -32.91
C VAL A 162 7.73 1.72 -33.42
N ALA A 163 7.27 1.93 -34.64
CA ALA A 163 6.37 1.05 -35.34
C ALA A 163 7.06 0.48 -36.58
N SER A 164 6.34 -0.36 -37.34
CA SER A 164 6.81 -0.90 -38.62
C SER A 164 7.31 0.22 -39.55
N PRO A 165 8.40 0.02 -40.32
CA PRO A 165 9.17 -1.23 -40.45
C PRO A 165 10.27 -1.46 -39.40
N MET A 166 10.57 -0.48 -38.53
CA MET A 166 11.69 -0.53 -37.60
C MET A 166 11.50 -1.56 -36.49
N SER A 167 10.24 -1.73 -36.03
CA SER A 167 9.88 -2.76 -35.05
C SER A 167 10.04 -4.19 -35.56
N LEU A 168 9.92 -4.40 -36.88
CA LEU A 168 10.09 -5.72 -37.51
C LEU A 168 11.51 -6.28 -37.33
N THR A 169 12.51 -5.41 -37.39
CA THR A 169 13.91 -5.83 -37.18
C THR A 169 14.12 -6.36 -35.76
N LEU A 170 13.52 -5.69 -34.74
CA LEU A 170 13.57 -6.16 -33.36
C LEU A 170 12.74 -7.43 -33.16
N LEU A 171 11.63 -7.58 -33.87
CA LEU A 171 10.85 -8.81 -33.84
C LEU A 171 11.61 -9.98 -34.44
N GLU A 172 12.26 -9.82 -35.58
CA GLU A 172 13.11 -10.85 -36.18
C GLU A 172 14.28 -11.23 -35.26
N GLN A 173 14.87 -10.26 -34.57
CA GLN A 173 15.92 -10.50 -33.60
C GLN A 173 15.38 -11.28 -32.40
N PHE A 174 14.20 -10.91 -31.88
CA PHE A 174 13.57 -11.65 -30.80
C PHE A 174 13.26 -13.10 -31.20
N GLU A 175 12.70 -13.32 -32.38
CA GLU A 175 12.36 -14.66 -32.88
C GLU A 175 13.61 -15.54 -33.04
N LYS A 176 14.71 -14.98 -33.55
CA LYS A 176 15.99 -15.69 -33.64
C LYS A 176 16.51 -16.11 -32.26
N LEU A 177 16.44 -15.20 -31.27
CA LEU A 177 16.81 -15.52 -29.89
C LEU A 177 15.86 -16.56 -29.30
N TRP A 178 14.54 -16.40 -29.48
CA TRP A 178 13.52 -17.26 -28.91
C TRP A 178 13.63 -18.70 -29.37
N GLN A 179 14.05 -18.93 -30.61
CA GLN A 179 14.23 -20.26 -31.21
C GLN A 179 15.56 -20.90 -30.85
N ASN A 180 16.52 -20.16 -30.32
CA ASN A 180 17.84 -20.67 -29.98
C ASN A 180 17.83 -21.41 -28.64
N ASN A 181 17.55 -22.70 -28.68
CA ASN A 181 17.47 -23.56 -27.49
C ASN A 181 18.86 -23.91 -26.91
N GLU A 182 19.96 -23.58 -27.60
CA GLU A 182 21.34 -23.77 -27.08
C GLU A 182 21.69 -22.65 -26.10
N GLU A 183 21.25 -21.42 -26.38
CA GLU A 183 21.51 -20.25 -25.56
C GLU A 183 20.38 -19.92 -24.58
N LEU A 184 19.13 -20.36 -24.82
CA LEU A 184 17.98 -20.12 -23.97
C LEU A 184 17.36 -21.41 -23.46
N LYS A 185 17.09 -21.47 -22.14
CA LYS A 185 16.32 -22.55 -21.50
C LYS A 185 15.00 -22.05 -20.97
N ASP A 186 13.96 -22.86 -21.11
CA ASP A 186 12.67 -22.62 -20.46
C ASP A 186 12.83 -22.67 -18.92
N VAL A 187 12.37 -21.64 -18.26
CA VAL A 187 12.39 -21.48 -16.80
C VAL A 187 11.00 -21.17 -16.24
N THR A 188 9.95 -21.33 -17.03
CA THR A 188 8.57 -20.98 -16.67
C THR A 188 8.14 -21.63 -15.35
N ASP A 189 8.39 -22.94 -15.18
CA ASP A 189 8.04 -23.64 -13.94
C ASP A 189 8.85 -23.12 -12.74
N LYS A 190 10.10 -22.73 -12.96
CA LYS A 190 10.93 -22.14 -11.90
C LYS A 190 10.44 -20.75 -11.52
N VAL A 191 9.99 -19.96 -12.49
CA VAL A 191 9.34 -18.65 -12.25
C VAL A 191 8.08 -18.86 -11.42
N ILE A 192 7.19 -19.76 -11.85
CA ILE A 192 5.94 -20.07 -11.12
C ILE A 192 6.26 -20.54 -9.70
N SER A 193 7.23 -21.46 -9.53
CA SER A 193 7.62 -21.97 -8.20
C SER A 193 8.18 -20.86 -7.31
N SER A 194 8.99 -19.96 -7.88
CA SER A 194 9.57 -18.85 -7.14
C SER A 194 8.50 -17.84 -6.74
N ILE A 195 7.58 -17.46 -7.64
CA ILE A 195 6.44 -16.62 -7.31
C ILE A 195 5.55 -17.29 -6.26
N SER A 196 5.32 -18.59 -6.39
CA SER A 196 4.48 -19.38 -5.47
C SER A 196 5.09 -19.48 -4.07
N SER A 197 6.43 -19.45 -3.93
CA SER A 197 7.09 -19.47 -2.63
C SER A 197 6.71 -18.28 -1.75
N ALA A 198 6.31 -17.17 -2.35
CA ALA A 198 5.89 -15.96 -1.62
C ALA A 198 4.61 -16.16 -0.81
N TYR A 199 3.71 -17.05 -1.22
CA TYR A 199 2.44 -17.28 -0.51
C TYR A 199 2.34 -18.62 0.22
N ASN A 200 3.37 -19.48 0.13
CA ASN A 200 3.40 -20.79 0.77
C ASN A 200 4.01 -20.81 2.18
N GLU A 201 4.54 -19.69 2.69
CA GLU A 201 5.12 -19.65 4.04
C GLU A 201 4.04 -19.49 5.13
N ASN A 202 3.95 -20.48 6.02
CA ASN A 202 2.99 -20.56 7.12
C ASN A 202 3.40 -19.72 8.34
N ALA A 203 2.47 -18.91 8.88
CA ALA A 203 2.53 -18.42 10.26
C ALA A 203 1.11 -18.22 10.84
N PRO A 204 0.80 -18.81 12.01
CA PRO A 204 -0.58 -18.94 12.53
C PRO A 204 -1.17 -17.73 13.26
N GLU A 205 -0.45 -16.65 13.51
CA GLU A 205 -0.92 -15.53 14.37
C GLU A 205 -1.75 -14.47 13.62
N PHE A 206 -2.37 -14.78 12.55
CA PHE A 206 -2.60 -13.87 11.46
C PHE A 206 -4.01 -13.36 11.24
N ILE A 207 -5.07 -13.94 11.80
CA ILE A 207 -6.47 -13.49 11.54
C ILE A 207 -6.66 -12.05 12.02
N TYR A 208 -6.00 -11.70 13.09
CA TYR A 208 -5.98 -10.33 13.63
C TYR A 208 -5.20 -9.36 12.75
N PHE A 209 -4.20 -9.85 12.04
CA PHE A 209 -3.31 -9.06 11.18
C PHE A 209 -3.77 -8.96 9.73
N VAL A 210 -4.64 -9.83 9.25
CA VAL A 210 -5.12 -9.83 7.85
C VAL A 210 -5.78 -8.52 7.44
N THR A 211 -6.39 -7.84 8.40
CA THR A 211 -7.05 -6.54 8.21
C THR A 211 -6.13 -5.34 8.43
N LEU A 212 -4.87 -5.56 8.78
CA LEU A 212 -4.02 -4.51 9.33
C LEU A 212 -2.74 -4.23 8.54
N TYR A 213 -2.53 -4.84 7.38
CA TYR A 213 -1.28 -4.65 6.66
C TYR A 213 -1.42 -3.79 5.44
N ASN A 214 -0.80 -2.63 5.50
CA ASN A 214 -0.64 -1.77 4.36
C ASN A 214 0.60 -0.96 4.33
N ILE A 215 1.15 -0.83 3.18
CA ILE A 215 2.26 0.06 2.93
C ILE A 215 2.20 0.65 1.53
N PHE A 216 2.49 1.88 1.50
CA PHE A 216 3.02 2.77 0.51
C PHE A 216 3.27 2.18 -0.87
N HIS A 217 2.30 2.19 -1.72
CA HIS A 217 2.54 1.77 -3.08
C HIS A 217 2.39 2.89 -4.10
N GLU A 218 1.48 3.75 -3.90
CA GLU A 218 1.18 4.80 -4.88
C GLU A 218 1.76 6.14 -4.50
N PHE A 219 2.83 6.12 -3.67
CA PHE A 219 3.18 7.23 -2.85
C PHE A 219 4.03 8.28 -3.47
N LEU A 220 4.81 7.91 -4.44
CA LEU A 220 5.78 8.83 -5.01
C LEU A 220 5.38 9.33 -6.39
N ASP A 221 4.38 8.71 -7.00
CA ASP A 221 4.07 8.98 -8.40
C ASP A 221 2.92 9.96 -8.64
N ASP A 222 1.98 10.09 -7.68
CA ASP A 222 0.79 10.92 -7.86
C ASP A 222 0.86 12.30 -7.19
N ILE A 223 1.98 12.62 -6.52
CA ILE A 223 2.11 13.94 -5.91
C ILE A 223 2.97 14.80 -6.80
N SER A 224 2.33 15.76 -7.45
CA SER A 224 3.06 16.89 -8.01
C SER A 224 3.89 17.54 -6.89
N GLU A 225 5.08 18.04 -7.20
CA GLU A 225 5.92 18.78 -6.24
C GLU A 225 5.16 19.91 -5.55
N ASP A 226 4.02 20.34 -6.12
CA ASP A 226 3.12 21.36 -5.57
C ASP A 226 2.22 20.82 -4.44
N GLU A 227 2.00 19.51 -4.33
CA GLU A 227 1.18 18.88 -3.27
C GLU A 227 2.02 18.35 -2.10
N LEU A 228 3.27 17.99 -2.34
CA LEU A 228 4.20 17.67 -1.25
C LEU A 228 4.52 18.91 -0.42
N PRO A 229 4.77 18.74 0.89
CA PRO A 229 5.23 19.83 1.73
C PRO A 229 6.52 20.38 1.16
N ASN A 230 6.36 21.39 0.34
CA ASN A 230 7.49 22.07 -0.24
C ASN A 230 8.19 22.92 0.83
N GLU A 231 9.30 23.51 0.45
CA GLU A 231 10.11 24.38 1.31
C GLU A 231 9.34 25.55 1.91
N ARG A 232 8.20 25.96 1.30
CA ARG A 232 7.36 27.07 1.75
C ARG A 232 6.64 26.80 3.08
N THR A 233 6.28 25.56 3.39
CA THR A 233 5.57 25.24 4.64
C THR A 233 6.52 24.93 5.80
N GLY A 234 7.78 24.64 5.54
CA GLY A 234 8.76 24.25 6.55
C GLY A 234 8.42 22.94 7.30
N PHE A 235 7.48 22.15 6.78
CA PHE A 235 6.99 20.93 7.42
C PHE A 235 8.11 19.95 7.78
N LYS A 236 9.05 19.67 6.85
CA LYS A 236 10.17 18.76 7.09
C LYS A 236 11.23 19.36 8.02
N ASN A 237 11.17 20.66 8.29
CA ASN A 237 12.05 21.35 9.25
C ASN A 237 11.41 21.46 10.64
N SER A 238 10.20 20.96 10.85
CA SER A 238 9.51 21.00 12.12
C SER A 238 10.17 20.11 13.17
N LYS A 239 9.97 20.46 14.46
CA LYS A 239 10.50 19.68 15.57
C LYS A 239 9.92 18.28 15.61
N ILE A 240 8.62 18.15 15.39
CA ILE A 240 7.96 16.84 15.32
C ILE A 240 8.58 15.97 14.24
N TRP A 241 8.84 16.50 13.02
CA TRP A 241 9.45 15.75 11.94
C TRP A 241 10.83 15.23 12.29
N SER A 242 11.65 16.05 12.97
CA SER A 242 12.99 15.65 13.38
C SER A 242 13.01 14.53 14.43
N MET A 243 11.92 14.39 15.20
CA MET A 243 11.78 13.37 16.24
C MET A 243 11.24 12.04 15.73
N LEU A 244 10.68 12.01 14.52
CA LEU A 244 10.13 10.78 13.95
C LEU A 244 11.24 9.82 13.52
N PHE A 245 11.04 8.54 13.77
CA PHE A 245 11.80 7.46 13.13
C PHE A 245 11.46 7.38 11.63
N ASN A 246 12.34 6.79 10.84
CA ASN A 246 12.14 6.69 9.38
C ASN A 246 10.79 6.04 9.02
N PHE A 247 10.43 4.93 9.67
CA PHE A 247 9.14 4.30 9.43
C PHE A 247 7.93 5.20 9.75
N GLN A 248 8.06 6.10 10.74
CA GLN A 248 6.99 7.05 11.08
C GLN A 248 6.92 8.20 10.07
N ARG A 249 8.08 8.65 9.55
CA ARG A 249 8.14 9.66 8.46
C ARG A 249 7.46 9.14 7.22
N ASP A 250 7.78 7.90 6.84
CA ASP A 250 7.13 7.24 5.72
C ASP A 250 5.63 7.12 5.95
N ALA A 251 5.18 6.73 7.15
CA ALA A 251 3.76 6.70 7.47
C ALA A 251 3.09 8.07 7.37
N ALA A 252 3.74 9.12 7.86
CA ALA A 252 3.16 10.46 7.82
C ALA A 252 2.96 10.95 6.38
N LEU A 253 3.97 10.77 5.51
CA LEU A 253 3.83 11.05 4.08
C LEU A 253 2.71 10.22 3.49
N GLY A 254 2.63 8.94 3.85
CA GLY A 254 1.63 8.03 3.43
C GLY A 254 0.23 8.39 3.77
N ILE A 255 0.04 8.78 4.95
CA ILE A 255 -1.24 9.26 5.42
C ILE A 255 -1.65 10.50 4.64
N ILE A 256 -0.75 11.47 4.48
CA ILE A 256 -1.04 12.72 3.75
C ILE A 256 -1.57 12.40 2.36
N ASN A 257 -0.91 11.55 1.62
CA ASN A 257 -1.34 11.20 0.26
C ASN A 257 -2.68 10.48 0.22
N LYS A 258 -2.88 9.49 1.12
CA LYS A 258 -4.16 8.81 1.20
C LYS A 258 -5.29 9.78 1.56
N LEU A 259 -5.02 10.75 2.44
CA LEU A 259 -5.97 11.81 2.77
C LEU A 259 -6.26 12.73 1.57
N GLU A 260 -5.25 13.10 0.79
CA GLU A 260 -5.44 13.93 -0.42
C GLU A 260 -6.21 13.17 -1.52
N LYS A 261 -5.89 11.90 -1.74
CA LYS A 261 -6.50 11.08 -2.79
C LYS A 261 -7.88 10.55 -2.40
N TYR A 262 -8.03 10.03 -1.18
CA TYR A 262 -9.22 9.27 -0.75
C TYR A 262 -10.05 9.94 0.33
N ASN A 263 -9.67 11.13 0.80
CA ASN A 263 -10.27 11.86 1.93
C ASN A 263 -10.23 11.13 3.27
N GLY A 264 -9.61 9.95 3.35
CA GLY A 264 -9.54 9.21 4.59
C GLY A 264 -8.41 8.19 4.61
N CYS A 265 -7.90 7.95 5.84
CA CYS A 265 -6.88 6.95 6.09
C CYS A 265 -7.03 6.37 7.48
N ILE A 266 -6.83 5.06 7.63
CA ILE A 266 -6.72 4.38 8.92
C ILE A 266 -5.25 4.07 9.20
N LEU A 267 -4.69 4.64 10.25
CA LEU A 267 -3.39 4.25 10.78
C LEU A 267 -3.58 3.14 11.82
N ALA A 268 -3.29 1.91 11.42
CA ALA A 268 -3.53 0.70 12.20
C ALA A 268 -2.24 0.03 12.71
N ASP A 269 -1.19 0.80 12.89
CA ASP A 269 0.08 0.33 13.44
C ASP A 269 -0.11 -0.33 14.81
N SER A 270 0.68 -1.37 15.11
CA SER A 270 0.67 -2.05 16.40
C SER A 270 0.85 -1.09 17.58
N VAL A 271 0.34 -1.48 18.74
CA VAL A 271 0.48 -0.69 19.97
C VAL A 271 1.97 -0.42 20.28
N GLY A 272 2.28 0.83 20.64
CA GLY A 272 3.63 1.26 20.99
C GLY A 272 4.53 1.67 19.82
N LEU A 273 3.99 1.77 18.60
CA LEU A 273 4.70 2.27 17.41
C LEU A 273 4.59 3.80 17.23
N GLY A 274 4.00 4.50 18.21
CA GLY A 274 3.96 5.97 18.22
C GLY A 274 2.95 6.58 17.23
N LYS A 275 1.77 5.98 17.05
CA LYS A 275 0.70 6.51 16.19
C LYS A 275 0.41 8.00 16.45
N THR A 276 0.41 8.42 17.72
CA THR A 276 0.18 9.81 18.10
C THR A 276 1.22 10.75 17.47
N PHE A 277 2.53 10.38 17.52
CA PHE A 277 3.59 11.19 16.92
C PHE A 277 3.46 11.27 15.39
N THR A 278 3.14 10.15 14.74
CA THR A 278 2.87 10.13 13.31
C THR A 278 1.68 11.05 12.96
N ALA A 279 0.60 11.00 13.75
CA ALA A 279 -0.57 11.86 13.54
C ALA A 279 -0.24 13.35 13.80
N LEU A 280 0.59 13.68 14.81
CA LEU A 280 1.04 15.05 15.06
C LEU A 280 1.82 15.64 13.88
N ALA A 281 2.63 14.82 13.20
CA ALA A 281 3.30 15.25 11.98
C ALA A 281 2.31 15.55 10.84
N VAL A 282 1.28 14.72 10.68
CA VAL A 282 0.19 14.99 9.72
C VAL A 282 -0.55 16.28 10.09
N ILE A 283 -0.89 16.47 11.36
CA ILE A 283 -1.50 17.71 11.86
C ILE A 283 -0.63 18.92 11.51
N LYS A 284 0.68 18.85 11.76
CA LYS A 284 1.61 19.94 11.43
C LYS A 284 1.61 20.29 9.95
N TYR A 285 1.48 19.29 9.06
CA TYR A 285 1.36 19.52 7.62
C TYR A 285 0.10 20.33 7.27
N TYR A 286 -1.06 19.95 7.82
CA TYR A 286 -2.31 20.64 7.53
C TYR A 286 -2.36 22.06 8.15
N GLU A 287 -1.90 22.21 9.38
CA GLU A 287 -1.81 23.54 10.03
C GLU A 287 -0.84 24.48 9.30
N GLY A 288 0.27 23.95 8.77
CA GLY A 288 1.20 24.72 7.94
C GLY A 288 0.58 25.24 6.64
N ARG A 289 -0.58 24.69 6.25
CA ARG A 289 -1.42 25.13 5.13
C ARG A 289 -2.65 25.93 5.56
N ASN A 290 -2.67 26.41 6.81
CA ASN A 290 -3.80 27.14 7.42
C ASN A 290 -5.12 26.33 7.43
N LYS A 291 -5.00 25.00 7.62
CA LYS A 291 -6.14 24.11 7.72
C LYS A 291 -6.53 23.89 9.18
N SER A 292 -7.84 23.95 9.47
CA SER A 292 -8.39 23.70 10.80
C SER A 292 -8.41 22.22 11.12
N VAL A 293 -7.90 21.84 12.30
CA VAL A 293 -7.78 20.44 12.70
C VAL A 293 -8.53 20.17 14.00
N LEU A 294 -9.35 19.12 14.01
CA LEU A 294 -10.02 18.58 15.18
C LEU A 294 -9.44 17.23 15.55
N VAL A 295 -9.10 17.03 16.81
CA VAL A 295 -8.78 15.73 17.39
C VAL A 295 -9.94 15.25 18.25
N LEU A 296 -10.53 14.11 17.89
CA LEU A 296 -11.55 13.41 18.66
C LEU A 296 -10.89 12.23 19.38
N CYS A 297 -10.92 12.22 20.70
CA CYS A 297 -10.29 11.15 21.48
C CYS A 297 -11.16 10.71 22.69
N PRO A 298 -10.90 9.52 23.26
CA PRO A 298 -11.44 9.19 24.57
C PRO A 298 -10.97 10.19 25.64
N LYS A 299 -11.83 10.55 26.59
CA LYS A 299 -11.52 11.53 27.65
C LYS A 299 -10.19 11.21 28.36
N LYS A 300 -9.90 9.94 28.61
CA LYS A 300 -8.64 9.49 29.27
C LYS A 300 -7.35 9.79 28.48
N LEU A 301 -7.46 10.06 27.18
CA LEU A 301 -6.31 10.38 26.30
C LEU A 301 -6.18 11.88 26.02
N ALA A 302 -7.13 12.67 26.47
CA ALA A 302 -7.17 14.11 26.15
C ALA A 302 -5.97 14.87 26.69
N ASP A 303 -5.50 14.55 27.89
CA ASP A 303 -4.33 15.23 28.50
C ASP A 303 -3.07 14.99 27.69
N ASN A 304 -2.91 13.78 27.12
CA ASN A 304 -1.80 13.49 26.21
C ASN A 304 -1.85 14.38 24.97
N TRP A 305 -3.01 14.50 24.30
CA TRP A 305 -3.17 15.38 23.14
C TRP A 305 -3.01 16.86 23.50
N ASN A 306 -3.55 17.31 24.64
CA ASN A 306 -3.42 18.68 25.09
C ASN A 306 -1.97 19.07 25.41
N THR A 307 -1.14 18.11 25.85
CA THR A 307 0.29 18.35 26.14
C THR A 307 1.03 18.87 24.91
N TYR A 308 0.77 18.31 23.74
CA TYR A 308 1.51 18.65 22.51
C TYR A 308 1.10 19.99 21.87
N ARG A 309 -0.06 20.55 22.23
CA ARG A 309 -0.49 21.88 21.79
C ARG A 309 -0.17 22.99 22.79
N ALA A 310 0.08 22.63 24.04
CA ALA A 310 0.32 23.59 25.10
C ALA A 310 1.77 24.06 25.13
N ASN A 311 1.98 25.32 25.55
CA ASN A 311 3.32 25.86 25.75
C ASN A 311 3.88 25.48 27.15
N TYR A 312 3.99 24.19 27.39
CA TYR A 312 4.51 23.65 28.64
C TYR A 312 5.96 23.16 28.49
N LYS A 313 6.72 23.17 29.60
CA LYS A 313 8.10 22.67 29.61
C LYS A 313 8.23 21.19 29.23
N ASN A 314 7.19 20.40 29.49
CA ASN A 314 7.13 18.99 29.16
C ASN A 314 6.63 18.71 27.74
N ASN A 315 6.30 19.75 26.96
CA ASN A 315 5.96 19.59 25.54
C ASN A 315 7.25 19.54 24.70
N PRO A 316 7.64 18.38 24.16
CA PRO A 316 8.90 18.25 23.41
C PRO A 316 8.84 18.93 22.03
N ILE A 317 7.64 19.27 21.56
CA ILE A 317 7.40 19.91 20.26
C ILE A 317 6.77 21.31 20.39
N ALA A 318 6.94 21.97 21.52
CA ALA A 318 6.39 23.32 21.76
C ALA A 318 6.81 24.33 20.66
N ALA A 319 8.00 24.16 20.06
CA ALA A 319 8.50 25.01 18.98
C ALA A 319 7.62 24.95 17.71
N ASP A 320 6.89 23.86 17.49
CA ASP A 320 6.02 23.70 16.34
C ASP A 320 4.70 24.47 16.46
N ARG A 321 4.34 24.93 17.67
CA ARG A 321 3.16 25.76 17.96
C ARG A 321 1.87 25.20 17.36
N LEU A 322 1.57 23.92 17.64
CA LEU A 322 0.36 23.28 17.16
C LEU A 322 -0.90 23.90 17.79
N GLY A 323 -1.94 24.10 16.99
CA GLY A 323 -3.15 24.85 17.37
C GLY A 323 -4.47 24.07 17.20
N TYR A 324 -4.43 22.74 17.05
CA TYR A 324 -5.62 21.91 16.86
C TYR A 324 -6.56 21.90 18.08
N ASP A 325 -7.85 21.68 17.83
CA ASP A 325 -8.82 21.48 18.89
C ASP A 325 -8.87 20.04 19.38
N VAL A 326 -9.09 19.84 20.68
CA VAL A 326 -9.24 18.52 21.29
C VAL A 326 -10.62 18.41 21.94
N LEU A 327 -11.41 17.46 21.47
CA LEU A 327 -12.74 17.14 21.98
C LEU A 327 -12.87 15.65 22.29
N TYR A 328 -13.83 15.31 23.14
CA TYR A 328 -14.08 13.92 23.48
C TYR A 328 -15.08 13.29 22.53
N HIS A 329 -15.01 11.99 22.32
CA HIS A 329 -16.02 11.27 21.55
C HIS A 329 -17.44 11.51 22.05
N THR A 330 -17.61 11.75 23.35
CA THR A 330 -18.92 12.01 23.98
C THR A 330 -19.43 13.42 23.71
N ASP A 331 -18.54 14.37 23.35
CA ASP A 331 -18.92 15.76 23.12
C ASP A 331 -19.76 15.94 21.84
N LEU A 332 -19.63 15.00 20.89
CA LEU A 332 -20.47 14.97 19.69
C LEU A 332 -21.99 14.99 19.98
N LEU A 333 -22.41 14.40 21.11
CA LEU A 333 -23.81 14.33 21.52
C LEU A 333 -24.23 15.48 22.45
N ARG A 334 -23.28 16.34 22.84
CA ARG A 334 -23.53 17.44 23.77
C ARG A 334 -23.82 18.73 22.99
N LYS A 335 -24.95 19.34 23.23
CA LYS A 335 -25.36 20.62 22.60
C LYS A 335 -24.82 21.82 23.35
N HIS A 336 -24.52 21.70 24.64
CA HIS A 336 -24.14 22.81 25.53
C HIS A 336 -23.08 22.36 26.54
N GLY A 337 -22.40 23.33 27.15
CA GLY A 337 -21.39 23.13 28.18
C GLY A 337 -19.98 23.19 27.63
N PHE A 338 -19.01 22.92 28.48
CA PHE A 338 -17.60 23.04 28.14
C PHE A 338 -16.93 21.68 27.98
N SER A 339 -16.00 21.58 27.03
CA SER A 339 -15.01 20.52 26.92
C SER A 339 -13.62 21.15 27.02
N GLY A 340 -12.97 20.99 28.18
CA GLY A 340 -11.80 21.79 28.51
C GLY A 340 -12.14 23.30 28.51
N SER A 341 -11.45 24.06 27.69
CA SER A 341 -11.69 25.50 27.48
C SER A 341 -12.71 25.81 26.37
N ILE A 342 -13.20 24.81 25.65
CA ILE A 342 -14.05 24.98 24.47
C ILE A 342 -15.52 24.96 24.87
N ASP A 343 -16.26 25.99 24.52
CA ASP A 343 -17.73 26.06 24.67
C ASP A 343 -18.41 25.34 23.51
N LEU A 344 -19.01 24.20 23.80
CA LEU A 344 -19.63 23.33 22.78
C LEU A 344 -20.81 23.98 22.05
N SER A 345 -21.46 24.99 22.65
CA SER A 345 -22.54 25.72 22.00
C SER A 345 -22.08 26.65 20.87
N LYS A 346 -20.77 26.94 20.82
CA LYS A 346 -20.14 27.88 19.88
C LYS A 346 -19.31 27.20 18.80
N ILE A 347 -19.19 25.89 18.84
CA ILE A 347 -18.39 25.15 17.86
C ILE A 347 -19.10 25.17 16.51
N ASN A 348 -18.38 25.59 15.48
CA ASN A 348 -18.75 25.34 14.10
C ASN A 348 -18.18 23.99 13.65
N TRP A 349 -18.96 22.95 13.82
CA TRP A 349 -18.55 21.57 13.50
C TRP A 349 -18.18 21.36 12.03
N SER A 350 -18.75 22.12 11.12
CA SER A 350 -18.52 22.03 9.68
C SER A 350 -17.24 22.74 9.20
N ASN A 351 -16.51 23.42 10.09
CA ASN A 351 -15.35 24.24 9.71
C ASN A 351 -14.00 23.54 9.99
N TYR A 352 -13.97 22.23 10.03
CA TYR A 352 -12.72 21.47 10.16
C TYR A 352 -12.32 20.82 8.84
N ASP A 353 -11.08 21.10 8.39
CA ASP A 353 -10.51 20.51 7.19
C ASP A 353 -10.00 19.07 7.44
N LEU A 354 -9.52 18.79 8.66
CA LEU A 354 -9.05 17.47 9.08
C LEU A 354 -9.63 17.09 10.44
N VAL A 355 -10.18 15.89 10.52
CA VAL A 355 -10.56 15.25 11.78
C VAL A 355 -9.65 14.05 12.04
N VAL A 356 -8.95 14.07 13.16
CA VAL A 356 -8.15 12.94 13.66
C VAL A 356 -8.95 12.22 14.75
N ILE A 357 -9.28 10.96 14.53
CA ILE A 357 -10.08 10.15 15.46
C ILE A 357 -9.15 9.14 16.14
N ASP A 358 -8.79 9.40 17.40
CA ASP A 358 -8.02 8.43 18.19
C ASP A 358 -8.96 7.36 18.76
N GLU A 359 -8.48 6.11 18.76
CA GLU A 359 -9.29 4.93 19.09
C GLU A 359 -10.58 4.84 18.24
N SER A 360 -10.40 4.95 16.92
CA SER A 360 -11.49 5.02 15.93
C SER A 360 -12.41 3.80 15.92
N HIS A 361 -12.00 2.68 16.50
CA HIS A 361 -12.84 1.51 16.69
C HIS A 361 -14.12 1.81 17.50
N ASN A 362 -14.19 2.91 18.24
CA ASN A 362 -15.41 3.39 18.90
C ASN A 362 -16.50 3.87 17.92
N PHE A 363 -16.14 4.09 16.65
CA PHE A 363 -17.05 4.49 15.56
C PHE A 363 -17.37 3.34 14.58
N ARG A 364 -16.99 2.11 14.90
CA ARG A 364 -17.22 0.93 14.06
C ARG A 364 -18.70 0.55 13.89
N ASN A 365 -19.53 0.85 14.90
CA ASN A 365 -20.96 0.64 14.81
C ASN A 365 -21.56 1.85 14.07
N GLY A 366 -21.49 1.81 12.74
CA GLY A 366 -22.23 2.74 11.91
C GLY A 366 -23.67 2.70 12.36
N GLY A 367 -24.36 3.83 12.39
CA GLY A 367 -25.77 3.83 12.72
C GLY A 367 -26.49 2.82 11.84
N ALA A 368 -26.69 1.61 12.32
CA ALA A 368 -27.77 0.80 11.80
C ALA A 368 -28.98 1.71 11.90
N PHE A 369 -29.60 2.01 10.77
CA PHE A 369 -30.84 2.72 10.69
C PHE A 369 -31.87 1.87 11.46
N SER A 370 -31.84 1.97 12.78
CA SER A 370 -32.99 1.65 13.58
C SER A 370 -33.93 2.81 13.40
N ASP A 371 -35.18 2.55 13.12
CA ASP A 371 -36.27 3.54 13.01
C ASP A 371 -36.43 4.41 14.26
N ASP A 372 -35.61 4.23 15.27
CA ASP A 372 -35.50 5.13 16.43
C ASP A 372 -34.55 6.28 16.10
N GLU A 373 -35.14 7.48 15.96
CA GLU A 373 -34.54 8.80 15.70
C GLU A 373 -33.45 9.26 16.69
N LYS A 374 -32.78 8.40 17.42
CA LYS A 374 -31.73 8.78 18.36
C LYS A 374 -30.41 9.03 17.65
N GLU A 375 -30.03 10.30 17.54
CA GLU A 375 -28.68 10.70 17.12
C GLU A 375 -27.64 9.92 17.95
N ASN A 376 -26.76 9.17 17.27
CA ASN A 376 -25.58 8.55 17.87
C ASN A 376 -24.31 9.32 17.47
N ARG A 377 -23.17 9.02 18.13
CA ARG A 377 -21.89 9.71 17.86
C ARG A 377 -21.44 9.59 16.39
N TYR A 378 -21.68 8.46 15.78
CA TYR A 378 -21.34 8.20 14.38
C TYR A 378 -22.18 9.08 13.43
N THR A 379 -23.49 9.13 13.65
CA THR A 379 -24.39 9.91 12.80
C THR A 379 -24.14 11.42 12.95
N VAL A 380 -23.84 11.91 14.16
CA VAL A 380 -23.47 13.31 14.39
C VAL A 380 -22.16 13.65 13.68
N LEU A 381 -21.12 12.80 13.82
CA LEU A 381 -19.85 12.98 13.14
C LEU A 381 -20.05 12.99 11.61
N MET A 382 -20.77 12.00 11.08
CA MET A 382 -21.04 11.89 9.65
C MET A 382 -21.77 13.10 9.09
N ASN A 383 -22.85 13.54 9.75
CA ASN A 383 -23.72 14.59 9.21
C ASN A 383 -23.14 15.99 9.46
N LYS A 384 -22.84 16.33 10.73
CA LYS A 384 -22.49 17.72 11.11
C LYS A 384 -21.02 18.09 10.85
N VAL A 385 -20.12 17.10 10.86
CA VAL A 385 -18.70 17.39 10.69
C VAL A 385 -18.24 17.07 9.27
N ILE A 386 -18.64 15.93 8.74
CA ILE A 386 -18.11 15.41 7.47
C ILE A 386 -18.97 15.89 6.29
N ARG A 387 -20.28 15.60 6.28
CA ARG A 387 -21.17 15.95 5.16
C ARG A 387 -21.44 17.45 5.02
N GLU A 388 -21.66 18.14 6.14
CA GLU A 388 -21.81 19.59 6.18
C GLU A 388 -20.47 20.33 6.11
N GLY A 389 -19.35 19.59 6.13
CA GLY A 389 -18.00 20.12 6.20
C GLY A 389 -17.46 20.64 4.87
N VAL A 390 -16.26 21.23 4.95
CA VAL A 390 -15.51 21.81 3.83
C VAL A 390 -14.64 20.76 3.11
N GLN A 391 -15.18 19.62 2.71
CA GLN A 391 -14.45 18.45 2.24
C GLN A 391 -13.51 17.87 3.32
N THR A 392 -14.09 17.68 4.50
CA THR A 392 -13.35 17.26 5.70
C THR A 392 -12.64 15.91 5.49
N LYS A 393 -11.35 15.88 5.69
CA LYS A 393 -10.56 14.66 5.64
C LYS A 393 -10.58 13.96 6.99
N VAL A 394 -10.48 12.62 6.99
CA VAL A 394 -10.61 11.83 8.21
C VAL A 394 -9.40 10.91 8.40
N LEU A 395 -8.59 11.21 9.42
CA LEU A 395 -7.52 10.32 9.87
C LEU A 395 -7.99 9.50 11.09
N MET A 396 -8.02 8.21 10.95
CA MET A 396 -8.44 7.28 11.99
C MET A 396 -7.24 6.54 12.59
N LEU A 397 -7.09 6.59 13.91
CA LEU A 397 -6.05 5.89 14.64
C LEU A 397 -6.66 4.73 15.42
N SER A 398 -6.24 3.51 15.15
CA SER A 398 -6.69 2.34 15.90
C SER A 398 -5.65 1.23 15.84
N ALA A 399 -5.39 0.57 16.95
CA ALA A 399 -4.60 -0.66 16.92
C ALA A 399 -5.44 -1.87 16.47
N THR A 400 -6.76 -1.74 16.44
CA THR A 400 -7.72 -2.81 16.17
C THR A 400 -8.93 -2.30 15.39
N PRO A 401 -8.76 -1.88 14.12
CA PRO A 401 -9.84 -1.31 13.33
C PRO A 401 -10.97 -2.33 13.03
N VAL A 402 -10.64 -3.62 13.08
CA VAL A 402 -11.60 -4.73 12.96
C VAL A 402 -11.60 -5.52 14.26
N ASN A 403 -12.76 -5.79 14.79
CA ASN A 403 -12.89 -6.63 15.97
C ASN A 403 -13.47 -8.02 15.63
N ASN A 404 -14.67 -8.05 15.03
CA ASN A 404 -15.35 -9.31 14.74
C ASN A 404 -15.95 -9.41 13.34
N ARG A 405 -16.02 -8.31 12.58
CA ARG A 405 -16.67 -8.26 11.27
C ARG A 405 -15.99 -7.27 10.35
N PHE A 406 -15.91 -7.58 9.07
CA PHE A 406 -15.43 -6.62 8.07
C PHE A 406 -16.33 -5.38 7.94
N ASN A 407 -17.59 -5.48 8.33
CA ASN A 407 -18.47 -4.32 8.42
C ASN A 407 -17.98 -3.25 9.42
N ASP A 408 -17.23 -3.64 10.46
CA ASP A 408 -16.63 -2.68 11.39
C ASP A 408 -15.65 -1.75 10.67
N LEU A 409 -14.90 -2.30 9.73
CA LEU A 409 -13.98 -1.54 8.89
C LEU A 409 -14.73 -0.72 7.85
N LYS A 410 -15.74 -1.30 7.19
CA LYS A 410 -16.60 -0.60 6.23
C LYS A 410 -17.19 0.65 6.85
N ASN A 411 -17.76 0.54 8.06
CA ASN A 411 -18.39 1.67 8.75
C ASN A 411 -17.37 2.78 9.07
N GLN A 412 -16.16 2.43 9.47
CA GLN A 412 -15.11 3.43 9.67
C GLN A 412 -14.73 4.10 8.35
N LEU A 413 -14.53 3.33 7.29
CA LEU A 413 -14.19 3.87 5.97
C LEU A 413 -15.30 4.73 5.35
N GLN A 414 -16.57 4.47 5.67
CA GLN A 414 -17.69 5.32 5.23
C GLN A 414 -17.53 6.78 5.65
N LEU A 415 -16.81 7.06 6.75
CA LEU A 415 -16.47 8.43 7.14
C LEU A 415 -15.60 9.14 6.08
N ALA A 416 -14.74 8.41 5.38
CA ALA A 416 -13.86 8.97 4.37
C ALA A 416 -14.58 9.39 3.07
N TYR A 417 -15.63 8.65 2.70
CA TYR A 417 -16.40 8.93 1.48
C TYR A 417 -17.84 9.37 1.75
N GLU A 418 -18.10 9.88 2.96
CA GLU A 418 -19.38 10.47 3.38
C GLU A 418 -20.57 9.49 3.29
N GLY A 419 -20.30 8.19 3.29
CA GLY A 419 -21.27 7.13 3.09
C GLY A 419 -21.75 6.96 1.65
N ASP A 420 -21.16 7.68 0.70
CA ASP A 420 -21.47 7.59 -0.74
C ASP A 420 -20.29 6.92 -1.46
N SER A 421 -20.45 5.63 -1.76
CA SER A 421 -19.40 4.81 -2.37
C SER A 421 -18.96 5.31 -3.76
N SER A 422 -19.79 6.10 -4.48
CA SER A 422 -19.42 6.69 -5.76
C SER A 422 -18.24 7.64 -5.66
N LYS A 423 -18.08 8.32 -4.52
CA LYS A 423 -16.99 9.29 -4.29
C LYS A 423 -15.60 8.67 -4.22
N ILE A 424 -15.51 7.36 -4.02
CA ILE A 424 -14.24 6.64 -3.88
C ILE A 424 -14.03 5.55 -4.94
N ASN A 425 -15.11 4.97 -5.49
CA ASN A 425 -14.99 3.85 -6.45
C ASN A 425 -14.12 4.20 -7.65
N ASP A 426 -14.26 5.41 -8.21
CA ASP A 426 -13.49 5.85 -9.39
C ASP A 426 -12.00 6.06 -9.08
N LYS A 427 -11.67 6.28 -7.80
CA LYS A 427 -10.30 6.49 -7.34
C LYS A 427 -9.58 5.18 -6.98
N LEU A 428 -10.33 4.09 -6.81
CA LEU A 428 -9.79 2.78 -6.48
C LEU A 428 -9.44 1.99 -7.75
N ASN A 429 -8.29 1.32 -7.73
CA ASN A 429 -7.91 0.42 -8.82
C ASN A 429 -8.51 -0.98 -8.63
N THR A 430 -9.84 -1.06 -8.41
CA THR A 430 -10.58 -2.30 -8.17
C THR A 430 -11.55 -2.59 -9.32
N LYS A 431 -11.86 -3.87 -9.55
CA LYS A 431 -12.84 -4.30 -10.54
C LYS A 431 -14.27 -4.20 -9.99
N SER A 432 -14.41 -4.33 -8.68
CA SER A 432 -15.69 -4.34 -7.98
C SER A 432 -15.91 -3.05 -7.20
N SER A 433 -17.17 -2.69 -6.95
CA SER A 433 -17.50 -1.57 -6.06
C SER A 433 -17.08 -1.87 -4.62
N ILE A 434 -16.83 -0.81 -3.83
CA ILE A 434 -16.47 -0.96 -2.41
C ILE A 434 -17.54 -1.75 -1.63
N ASP A 435 -18.81 -1.58 -1.97
CA ASP A 435 -19.92 -2.29 -1.32
C ASP A 435 -19.90 -3.78 -1.65
N ASP A 436 -19.61 -4.14 -2.90
CA ASP A 436 -19.46 -5.54 -3.33
C ASP A 436 -18.23 -6.18 -2.71
N ILE A 437 -17.11 -5.44 -2.63
CA ILE A 437 -15.87 -5.92 -2.01
C ILE A 437 -16.14 -6.32 -0.55
N PHE A 438 -16.79 -5.46 0.23
CA PHE A 438 -17.10 -5.75 1.64
C PHE A 438 -18.14 -6.85 1.79
N ARG A 439 -19.16 -6.93 0.92
CA ARG A 439 -20.15 -8.01 0.92
C ARG A 439 -19.49 -9.36 0.69
N ASN A 440 -18.61 -9.44 -0.30
CA ASN A 440 -17.89 -10.66 -0.64
C ASN A 440 -16.90 -11.06 0.48
N ALA A 441 -16.17 -10.08 1.05
CA ALA A 441 -15.28 -10.33 2.17
C ALA A 441 -16.03 -10.86 3.41
N GLN A 442 -17.19 -10.27 3.72
CA GLN A 442 -18.01 -10.74 4.84
C GLN A 442 -18.58 -12.14 4.57
N ALA A 443 -18.99 -12.45 3.34
CA ALA A 443 -19.43 -13.79 2.96
C ALA A 443 -18.30 -14.82 3.11
N ALA A 444 -17.08 -14.48 2.66
CA ALA A 444 -15.89 -15.31 2.83
C ALA A 444 -15.59 -15.58 4.31
N TYR A 445 -15.65 -14.54 5.14
CA TYR A 445 -15.47 -14.67 6.60
C TYR A 445 -16.55 -15.55 7.24
N ASN A 446 -17.82 -15.37 6.88
CA ASN A 446 -18.92 -16.16 7.40
C ASN A 446 -18.80 -17.64 6.99
N HIS A 447 -18.35 -17.92 5.78
CA HIS A 447 -18.06 -19.27 5.32
C HIS A 447 -16.91 -19.88 6.14
N TRP A 448 -15.79 -19.17 6.23
CA TRP A 448 -14.63 -19.60 7.01
C TRP A 448 -14.96 -19.85 8.49
N SER A 449 -15.80 -19.02 9.11
CA SER A 449 -16.18 -19.14 10.52
C SER A 449 -17.01 -20.38 10.82
N LYS A 450 -17.62 -21.00 9.80
CA LYS A 450 -18.41 -22.25 9.90
C LYS A 450 -17.59 -23.51 9.69
N LEU A 451 -16.33 -23.39 9.23
CA LEU A 451 -15.44 -24.54 9.06
C LEU A 451 -15.13 -25.19 10.42
N LEU A 452 -14.70 -26.45 10.38
CA LEU A 452 -14.23 -27.15 11.57
C LEU A 452 -13.01 -26.41 12.17
N PRO A 453 -12.81 -26.43 13.50
CA PRO A 453 -11.71 -25.73 14.16
C PRO A 453 -10.34 -26.00 13.54
N GLU A 454 -10.08 -27.25 13.12
CA GLU A 454 -8.84 -27.69 12.48
C GLU A 454 -8.66 -27.11 11.07
N GLU A 455 -9.75 -26.77 10.40
CA GLU A 455 -9.76 -26.20 9.06
C GLU A 455 -9.77 -24.65 9.05
N ARG A 456 -10.03 -24.01 10.20
CA ARG A 456 -10.04 -22.55 10.34
C ARG A 456 -8.65 -21.98 10.33
N THR A 457 -7.93 -22.22 9.26
CA THR A 457 -6.60 -21.61 9.06
C THR A 457 -6.75 -20.26 8.39
N LEU A 458 -5.81 -19.37 8.66
CA LEU A 458 -5.73 -18.09 7.98
C LEU A 458 -5.62 -18.27 6.47
N GLN A 459 -4.83 -19.23 6.03
CA GLN A 459 -4.63 -19.50 4.61
C GLN A 459 -5.95 -19.74 3.90
N LYS A 460 -6.85 -20.55 4.50
CA LYS A 460 -8.20 -20.76 3.95
C LYS A 460 -9.03 -19.49 3.89
N LEU A 461 -8.93 -18.60 4.88
CA LEU A 461 -9.62 -17.31 4.81
C LEU A 461 -9.07 -16.44 3.68
N LEU A 462 -7.74 -16.33 3.56
CA LEU A 462 -7.09 -15.54 2.51
C LEU A 462 -7.41 -16.04 1.10
N GLU A 463 -7.54 -17.36 0.91
CA GLU A 463 -7.93 -17.97 -0.36
C GLU A 463 -9.34 -17.55 -0.82
N HIS A 464 -10.22 -17.21 0.11
CA HIS A 464 -11.59 -16.79 -0.18
C HIS A 464 -11.75 -15.27 -0.30
N LEU A 465 -10.76 -14.48 0.16
CA LEU A 465 -10.79 -13.03 0.02
C LEU A 465 -10.33 -12.61 -1.39
N SER A 466 -11.05 -11.66 -1.98
CA SER A 466 -10.74 -11.16 -3.32
C SER A 466 -9.49 -10.29 -3.30
N TYR A 467 -8.80 -10.24 -4.42
CA TYR A 467 -7.70 -9.29 -4.64
C TYR A 467 -8.16 -7.84 -4.43
N ASP A 468 -9.34 -7.48 -4.92
CA ASP A 468 -9.91 -6.14 -4.77
C ASP A 468 -10.04 -5.72 -3.29
N PHE A 469 -10.27 -6.68 -2.37
CA PHE A 469 -10.31 -6.40 -0.94
C PHE A 469 -8.94 -5.94 -0.42
N PHE A 470 -7.86 -6.58 -0.86
CA PHE A 470 -6.50 -6.19 -0.47
C PHE A 470 -6.11 -4.86 -1.09
N THR A 471 -6.45 -4.62 -2.35
CA THR A 471 -6.23 -3.33 -3.03
C THR A 471 -6.97 -2.19 -2.32
N LEU A 472 -8.22 -2.41 -1.91
CA LEU A 472 -8.98 -1.45 -1.12
C LEU A 472 -8.28 -1.14 0.21
N LEU A 473 -7.88 -2.18 0.95
CA LEU A 473 -7.17 -1.98 2.22
C LEU A 473 -5.89 -1.17 1.99
N ASP A 474 -5.14 -1.51 0.95
CA ASP A 474 -3.90 -0.83 0.61
C ASP A 474 -4.13 0.65 0.30
N SER A 475 -5.21 0.98 -0.35
CA SER A 475 -5.55 2.36 -0.70
C SER A 475 -5.88 3.24 0.51
N VAL A 476 -6.51 2.70 1.56
CA VAL A 476 -7.12 3.50 2.64
C VAL A 476 -6.58 3.22 4.04
N THR A 477 -5.64 2.28 4.20
CA THR A 477 -5.07 1.98 5.53
C THR A 477 -3.55 1.96 5.50
N ILE A 478 -2.93 2.19 6.65
CA ILE A 478 -1.51 1.94 6.92
C ILE A 478 -1.45 1.10 8.19
N ALA A 479 -0.85 -0.09 8.08
CA ALA A 479 -0.78 -1.02 9.20
C ALA A 479 0.55 -1.77 9.22
N ARG A 480 1.30 -1.61 10.30
CA ARG A 480 2.60 -2.24 10.43
C ARG A 480 2.74 -2.92 11.78
N SER A 481 3.41 -4.05 11.78
CA SER A 481 3.80 -4.75 13.02
C SER A 481 5.26 -4.44 13.37
N ARG A 482 5.64 -4.74 14.62
CA ARG A 482 7.04 -4.66 15.04
C ARG A 482 7.94 -5.55 14.18
N LYS A 483 7.48 -6.78 13.83
CA LYS A 483 8.19 -7.70 12.93
C LYS A 483 8.43 -7.09 11.56
N HIS A 484 7.41 -6.40 11.02
CA HIS A 484 7.52 -5.69 9.76
C HIS A 484 8.61 -4.61 9.83
N ILE A 485 8.57 -3.75 10.85
CA ILE A 485 9.54 -2.68 11.01
C ILE A 485 10.97 -3.25 11.15
N THR A 486 11.15 -4.30 11.95
CA THR A 486 12.46 -4.96 12.11
C THR A 486 12.97 -5.57 10.80
N LYS A 487 12.07 -6.02 9.92
CA LYS A 487 12.43 -6.66 8.64
C LYS A 487 12.86 -5.65 7.57
N TYR A 488 12.20 -4.48 7.51
CA TYR A 488 12.30 -3.55 6.38
C TYR A 488 12.97 -2.21 6.71
N TYR A 489 13.11 -1.87 7.97
CA TYR A 489 13.75 -0.62 8.41
C TYR A 489 15.02 -0.90 9.21
N ASP A 490 15.98 0.01 9.12
CA ASP A 490 17.14 -0.01 10.02
C ASP A 490 16.67 0.31 11.45
N THR A 491 16.87 -0.66 12.35
CA THR A 491 16.42 -0.53 13.75
C THR A 491 17.48 0.02 14.67
N LYS A 492 18.65 0.45 14.16
CA LYS A 492 19.73 1.00 14.99
C LYS A 492 19.26 2.18 15.85
N ASP A 493 18.41 3.04 15.27
CA ASP A 493 17.89 4.21 15.96
C ASP A 493 16.70 3.89 16.90
N ILE A 494 16.03 2.77 16.69
CA ILE A 494 14.83 2.37 17.44
C ILE A 494 15.19 1.52 18.66
N GLY A 495 16.33 0.83 18.60
CA GLY A 495 16.71 -0.20 19.56
C GLY A 495 15.89 -1.49 19.41
N ASN A 496 16.04 -2.41 20.37
CA ASN A 496 15.30 -3.67 20.34
C ASN A 496 13.88 -3.48 20.89
N PHE A 497 12.89 -3.93 20.13
CA PHE A 497 11.52 -3.97 20.65
C PHE A 497 11.42 -4.98 21.80
N PRO A 498 10.65 -4.67 22.88
CA PRO A 498 10.41 -5.60 23.95
C PRO A 498 9.81 -6.91 23.44
N GLU A 499 10.39 -8.04 23.87
CA GLU A 499 9.84 -9.35 23.58
C GLU A 499 8.56 -9.59 24.38
N ARG A 500 7.52 -10.06 23.69
CA ARG A 500 6.30 -10.53 24.38
C ARG A 500 6.58 -11.90 24.96
N LYS A 501 6.58 -12.00 26.28
CA LYS A 501 6.55 -13.30 26.97
C LYS A 501 5.17 -13.92 26.85
N THR A 502 5.12 -15.26 26.87
CA THR A 502 3.87 -16.01 26.95
C THR A 502 3.08 -15.55 28.17
N PRO A 503 1.78 -15.19 28.03
CA PRO A 503 0.99 -14.76 29.18
C PRO A 503 0.87 -15.91 30.19
N LEU A 504 1.16 -15.63 31.46
CA LEU A 504 0.92 -16.56 32.55
C LEU A 504 -0.48 -16.28 33.08
N SER A 505 -1.37 -17.24 32.93
CA SER A 505 -2.74 -17.16 33.47
C SER A 505 -2.76 -17.77 34.86
N PHE A 506 -3.10 -16.98 35.86
CA PHE A 506 -3.36 -17.47 37.21
C PHE A 506 -4.87 -17.48 37.43
N ARG A 507 -5.43 -18.60 37.89
CA ARG A 507 -6.77 -18.62 38.45
C ARG A 507 -6.63 -18.18 39.91
N PRO A 508 -7.29 -17.10 40.36
CA PRO A 508 -7.39 -16.82 41.77
C PRO A 508 -8.11 -17.97 42.46
N ALA A 509 -7.60 -18.39 43.61
CA ALA A 509 -8.22 -19.45 44.46
C ALA A 509 -9.56 -18.98 44.98
#